data_ca0efeab4ca12fcbe7dce51924148ad5
#
_entry.id   ca0efeab4ca12fcbe7dce51924148ad5
#
_cell.length_a   1.000
_cell.length_b   1.000
_cell.length_c   1.000
_cell.angle_alpha   90.00
_cell.angle_beta   90.00
_cell.angle_gamma   90.00
#
_symmetry.space_group_name_H-M   'P 1'
#
loop_
_entity.id
_entity.type
_entity.pdbx_description
1 polymer ?
#
loop_
_entity_poly.entity_id
_entity_poly.type
_entity_poly.pdbx_seq_one_letter_code
_entity_poly.pdbx_strand_id
1 'polypeptide(L)'
;MKVVLFCGGRGSRMRSDLPGGDMPKPMQLVGPRPLVWHVMRYYAHFGHKEFVLCLGYGAQHIKDFFLTYQETVSNDFVLSGGQVRLLSADISDWTITLADTGVDSPIGERLRRVREHLDGEEMFLANYADVLTDAPLHDIVERFSASGAGASMMVVPPTNTFHVIELGERGLVGGITPVADMPLWVNGGFFVLTPEIFEHIPENGDLVADGCAELAKRGRLVAYPHRGYWRPSDTVNQRLELDRAWARGERPWALWEA
;
A
#
# COMPACT_ATOMS: atom_id res chain seq x y z
N MET A 1 1.95 -16.70 0.21
CA MET A 1 2.82 -15.70 -0.49
C MET A 1 3.27 -14.66 0.51
N LYS A 2 4.51 -14.26 0.41
CA LYS A 2 5.06 -13.11 1.16
C LYS A 2 4.56 -11.78 0.59
N VAL A 3 4.47 -10.77 1.46
CA VAL A 3 3.99 -9.43 1.13
C VAL A 3 5.11 -8.43 1.38
N VAL A 4 5.56 -7.74 0.34
CA VAL A 4 6.54 -6.66 0.43
C VAL A 4 5.80 -5.33 0.57
N LEU A 5 6.10 -4.54 1.61
CA LEU A 5 5.50 -3.23 1.83
C LEU A 5 6.56 -2.12 1.79
N PHE A 6 6.35 -1.12 0.93
CA PHE A 6 7.26 0.00 0.75
C PHE A 6 6.99 1.10 1.79
N CYS A 7 7.75 1.09 2.89
CA CYS A 7 7.54 1.96 4.04
C CYS A 7 8.54 3.13 4.14
N GLY A 8 9.50 3.25 3.22
CA GLY A 8 10.69 4.09 3.41
C GLY A 8 10.67 5.48 2.79
N GLY A 9 9.57 5.94 2.19
CA GLY A 9 9.49 7.24 1.52
C GLY A 9 9.55 8.43 2.48
N ARG A 10 10.22 9.54 2.07
CA ARG A 10 10.34 10.78 2.87
C ARG A 10 9.01 11.50 3.12
N GLY A 11 7.95 11.22 2.37
CA GLY A 11 6.62 11.82 2.55
C GLY A 11 6.60 13.36 2.46
N SER A 12 7.46 13.97 1.63
CA SER A 12 7.70 15.43 1.58
C SER A 12 6.44 16.29 1.42
N ARG A 13 5.37 15.76 0.84
CA ARG A 13 4.08 16.46 0.66
C ARG A 13 3.22 16.55 1.94
N MET A 14 3.58 15.81 2.99
CA MET A 14 2.85 15.73 4.26
C MET A 14 3.60 16.39 5.43
N ARG A 15 4.79 16.95 5.19
CA ARG A 15 5.52 17.73 6.20
C ARG A 15 4.74 19.01 6.46
N SER A 16 4.00 19.03 7.55
CA SER A 16 3.33 20.20 8.08
C SER A 16 3.85 20.47 9.48
N ASP A 17 3.80 21.73 9.93
CA ASP A 17 4.10 22.16 11.30
C ASP A 17 3.09 21.61 12.33
N LEU A 18 2.31 20.58 11.97
CA LEU A 18 1.39 19.90 12.88
C LEU A 18 2.14 18.97 13.83
N PRO A 19 1.67 18.80 15.07
CA PRO A 19 2.22 17.82 16.00
C PRO A 19 2.27 16.42 15.35
N GLY A 20 3.47 15.83 15.26
CA GLY A 20 3.70 14.57 14.56
C GLY A 20 4.18 14.70 13.10
N GLY A 21 4.56 15.90 12.63
CA GLY A 21 5.06 16.15 11.26
C GLY A 21 6.32 15.37 10.86
N ASP A 22 7.06 14.82 11.83
CA ASP A 22 8.23 13.95 11.58
C ASP A 22 7.86 12.47 11.48
N MET A 23 6.59 12.09 11.71
CA MET A 23 6.12 10.72 11.63
C MET A 23 6.06 10.27 10.16
N PRO A 24 6.68 9.12 9.78
CA PRO A 24 6.60 8.61 8.43
C PRO A 24 5.15 8.23 8.08
N LYS A 25 4.74 8.42 6.82
CA LYS A 25 3.37 8.17 6.35
C LYS A 25 2.77 6.83 6.81
N PRO A 26 3.49 5.69 6.71
CA PRO A 26 2.95 4.41 7.16
C PRO A 26 2.56 4.36 8.63
N MET A 27 3.13 5.26 9.46
CA MET A 27 2.85 5.35 10.88
C MET A 27 1.76 6.36 11.25
N GLN A 28 1.18 7.05 10.29
CA GLN A 28 0.05 7.93 10.53
C GLN A 28 -1.18 7.13 10.96
N LEU A 29 -1.82 7.57 12.03
CA LEU A 29 -2.96 6.86 12.60
C LEU A 29 -4.21 7.04 11.73
N VAL A 30 -4.98 5.96 11.63
CA VAL A 30 -6.39 5.93 11.23
C VAL A 30 -7.14 5.20 12.36
N GLY A 31 -7.87 5.95 13.15
CA GLY A 31 -8.36 5.45 14.42
C GLY A 31 -7.20 5.11 15.37
N PRO A 32 -7.22 3.95 16.06
CA PRO A 32 -6.20 3.60 17.05
C PRO A 32 -4.92 3.01 16.45
N ARG A 33 -4.89 2.71 15.15
CA ARG A 33 -3.79 1.97 14.51
C ARG A 33 -3.19 2.74 13.32
N PRO A 34 -1.87 2.56 13.05
CA PRO A 34 -1.22 3.21 11.91
C PRO A 34 -1.63 2.58 10.57
N LEU A 35 -1.50 3.36 9.48
CA LEU A 35 -1.83 2.92 8.11
C LEU A 35 -1.19 1.58 7.74
N VAL A 36 0.09 1.39 8.05
CA VAL A 36 0.79 0.13 7.75
C VAL A 36 0.09 -1.08 8.38
N TRP A 37 -0.44 -0.93 9.59
CA TRP A 37 -1.19 -2.00 10.24
C TRP A 37 -2.47 -2.33 9.47
N HIS A 38 -3.24 -1.34 9.02
CA HIS A 38 -4.44 -1.56 8.21
C HIS A 38 -4.13 -2.27 6.89
N VAL A 39 -3.05 -1.88 6.21
CA VAL A 39 -2.58 -2.53 4.98
C VAL A 39 -2.20 -4.00 5.27
N MET A 40 -1.47 -4.26 6.36
CA MET A 40 -1.09 -5.62 6.74
C MET A 40 -2.31 -6.46 7.13
N ARG A 41 -3.29 -5.89 7.85
CA ARG A 41 -4.56 -6.57 8.19
C ARG A 41 -5.35 -6.96 6.95
N TYR A 42 -5.38 -6.10 5.91
CA TYR A 42 -5.98 -6.45 4.63
C TYR A 42 -5.36 -7.72 4.04
N TYR A 43 -4.04 -7.80 3.95
CA TYR A 43 -3.36 -9.00 3.43
C TYR A 43 -3.55 -10.22 4.33
N ALA A 44 -3.49 -10.04 5.64
CA ALA A 44 -3.71 -11.11 6.62
C ALA A 44 -5.13 -11.68 6.57
N HIS A 45 -6.15 -10.87 6.28
CA HIS A 45 -7.52 -11.31 6.03
C HIS A 45 -7.60 -12.33 4.88
N PHE A 46 -6.79 -12.16 3.84
CA PHE A 46 -6.67 -13.10 2.72
C PHE A 46 -5.65 -14.23 2.96
N GLY A 47 -5.17 -14.40 4.20
CA GLY A 47 -4.27 -15.49 4.58
C GLY A 47 -2.77 -15.21 4.34
N HIS A 48 -2.39 -14.00 3.95
CA HIS A 48 -0.99 -13.62 3.73
C HIS A 48 -0.43 -12.90 4.96
N LYS A 49 0.34 -13.63 5.78
CA LYS A 49 0.81 -13.21 7.10
C LYS A 49 2.33 -13.11 7.23
N GLU A 50 3.06 -13.28 6.13
CA GLU A 50 4.50 -13.11 6.06
C GLU A 50 4.83 -11.79 5.35
N PHE A 51 5.37 -10.83 6.09
CA PHE A 51 5.61 -9.48 5.63
C PHE A 51 7.08 -9.14 5.57
N VAL A 52 7.50 -8.43 4.52
CA VAL A 52 8.82 -7.82 4.38
C VAL A 52 8.64 -6.31 4.26
N LEU A 53 8.96 -5.56 5.30
CA LEU A 53 8.83 -4.11 5.32
C LEU A 53 10.13 -3.45 4.86
N CYS A 54 10.07 -2.77 3.70
CA CYS A 54 11.19 -2.00 3.16
C CYS A 54 11.28 -0.66 3.87
N LEU A 55 12.16 -0.55 4.86
CA LEU A 55 12.33 0.63 5.69
C LEU A 55 13.27 1.67 5.04
N GLY A 56 13.14 2.90 5.51
CA GLY A 56 13.98 4.03 5.09
C GLY A 56 13.75 5.22 6.04
N TYR A 57 13.15 6.31 5.55
CA TYR A 57 12.85 7.45 6.41
C TYR A 57 11.90 7.04 7.55
N GLY A 58 12.24 7.43 8.78
CA GLY A 58 11.45 7.11 9.97
C GLY A 58 11.41 5.63 10.34
N ALA A 59 12.38 4.82 9.88
CA ALA A 59 12.47 3.37 10.15
C ALA A 59 12.31 3.03 11.63
N GLN A 60 12.87 3.86 12.54
CA GLN A 60 12.79 3.61 13.97
C GLN A 60 11.35 3.62 14.49
N HIS A 61 10.50 4.54 14.02
CA HIS A 61 9.09 4.56 14.43
C HIS A 61 8.35 3.28 14.09
N ILE A 62 8.65 2.68 12.92
CA ILE A 62 8.04 1.42 12.49
C ILE A 62 8.56 0.26 13.35
N LYS A 63 9.88 0.22 13.60
CA LYS A 63 10.51 -0.79 14.47
C LYS A 63 9.94 -0.73 15.88
N ASP A 64 9.88 0.45 16.48
CA ASP A 64 9.35 0.65 17.83
C ASP A 64 7.90 0.22 17.94
N PHE A 65 7.08 0.54 16.96
CA PHE A 65 5.68 0.13 16.93
C PHE A 65 5.51 -1.40 17.01
N PHE A 66 6.26 -2.16 16.21
CA PHE A 66 6.15 -3.62 16.24
C PHE A 66 6.83 -4.25 17.45
N LEU A 67 7.95 -3.69 17.93
CA LEU A 67 8.66 -4.18 19.12
C LEU A 67 7.88 -3.94 20.42
N THR A 68 7.06 -2.87 20.47
CA THR A 68 6.24 -2.52 21.63
C THR A 68 4.76 -2.71 21.38
N TYR A 69 4.40 -3.58 20.44
CA TYR A 69 3.01 -3.78 20.04
C TYR A 69 2.12 -4.23 21.19
N GLN A 70 0.99 -3.56 21.36
CA GLN A 70 0.01 -3.86 22.39
C GLN A 70 -1.29 -4.35 21.76
N GLU A 71 -1.57 -5.64 21.88
CA GLU A 71 -2.80 -6.28 21.39
C GLU A 71 -4.06 -5.66 22.00
N THR A 72 -3.99 -5.19 23.26
CA THR A 72 -5.11 -4.60 23.98
C THR A 72 -5.61 -3.27 23.42
N VAL A 73 -4.90 -2.64 22.48
CA VAL A 73 -5.32 -1.38 21.83
C VAL A 73 -6.47 -1.60 20.85
N SER A 74 -6.51 -2.76 20.19
CA SER A 74 -7.50 -3.09 19.15
C SER A 74 -8.29 -4.37 19.41
N ASN A 75 -8.00 -5.08 20.49
CA ASN A 75 -8.67 -6.33 20.82
C ASN A 75 -9.35 -6.27 22.18
N ASP A 76 -10.51 -6.89 22.28
CA ASP A 76 -11.20 -7.08 23.55
C ASP A 76 -10.41 -8.04 24.44
N PHE A 77 -10.43 -7.79 25.74
CA PHE A 77 -9.73 -8.61 26.72
C PHE A 77 -10.47 -8.68 28.06
N VAL A 78 -10.14 -9.71 28.84
CA VAL A 78 -10.59 -9.86 30.23
C VAL A 78 -9.42 -9.54 31.15
N LEU A 79 -9.62 -8.63 32.09
CA LEU A 79 -8.69 -8.36 33.18
C LEU A 79 -9.17 -9.08 34.44
N SER A 80 -8.40 -10.04 34.95
CA SER A 80 -8.73 -10.78 36.17
C SER A 80 -7.47 -11.10 36.97
N GLY A 81 -7.45 -10.78 38.26
CA GLY A 81 -6.29 -11.02 39.12
C GLY A 81 -5.00 -10.34 38.67
N GLY A 82 -5.10 -9.19 37.98
CA GLY A 82 -3.95 -8.48 37.44
C GLY A 82 -3.38 -9.06 36.12
N GLN A 83 -4.01 -10.12 35.57
CA GLN A 83 -3.61 -10.75 34.31
C GLN A 83 -4.59 -10.38 33.18
N VAL A 84 -4.01 -10.09 31.99
CA VAL A 84 -4.78 -9.84 30.77
C VAL A 84 -4.93 -11.14 29.99
N ARG A 85 -6.17 -11.46 29.61
CA ARG A 85 -6.49 -12.54 28.68
C ARG A 85 -7.20 -11.94 27.46
N LEU A 86 -6.53 -11.93 26.34
CA LEU A 86 -7.09 -11.47 25.05
C LEU A 86 -8.25 -12.37 24.62
N LEU A 87 -9.29 -11.79 24.04
CA LEU A 87 -10.40 -12.52 23.41
C LEU A 87 -10.17 -12.73 21.91
N SER A 88 -9.32 -11.90 21.31
CA SER A 88 -8.84 -12.01 19.94
C SER A 88 -7.39 -11.49 19.85
N ALA A 89 -6.71 -11.75 18.75
CA ALA A 89 -5.35 -11.27 18.51
C ALA A 89 -5.21 -10.74 17.08
N ASP A 90 -4.36 -9.73 16.90
CA ASP A 90 -4.15 -9.08 15.59
C ASP A 90 -2.98 -9.70 14.82
N ILE A 91 -1.80 -9.67 15.45
CA ILE A 91 -0.52 -9.93 14.77
C ILE A 91 0.25 -11.12 15.35
N SER A 92 -0.32 -11.85 16.28
CA SER A 92 0.38 -12.92 17.02
C SER A 92 0.89 -14.07 16.14
N ASP A 93 0.31 -14.25 14.94
CA ASP A 93 0.67 -15.26 13.96
C ASP A 93 1.32 -14.66 12.70
N TRP A 94 1.77 -13.41 12.77
CA TRP A 94 2.49 -12.78 11.67
C TRP A 94 4.00 -12.97 11.79
N THR A 95 4.65 -13.15 10.64
CA THR A 95 6.11 -13.05 10.52
C THR A 95 6.46 -11.74 9.84
N ILE A 96 7.24 -10.89 10.51
CA ILE A 96 7.56 -9.54 10.03
C ILE A 96 9.06 -9.37 9.91
N THR A 97 9.56 -9.22 8.70
CA THR A 97 10.94 -8.84 8.41
C THR A 97 11.03 -7.32 8.25
N LEU A 98 11.88 -6.67 9.01
CA LEU A 98 12.12 -5.22 9.02
C LEU A 98 13.47 -4.95 8.36
N ALA A 99 13.48 -4.72 7.04
CA ALA A 99 14.70 -4.57 6.25
C ALA A 99 15.01 -3.09 5.98
N ASP A 100 16.22 -2.63 6.31
CA ASP A 100 16.68 -1.29 5.93
C ASP A 100 17.05 -1.28 4.45
N THR A 101 16.30 -0.50 3.68
CA THR A 101 16.49 -0.39 2.23
C THR A 101 17.01 0.99 1.80
N GLY A 102 17.45 1.79 2.77
CA GLY A 102 18.00 3.13 2.55
C GLY A 102 16.93 4.22 2.42
N VAL A 103 17.28 5.44 2.85
CA VAL A 103 16.32 6.56 2.92
C VAL A 103 15.93 7.06 1.53
N ASP A 104 16.87 7.13 0.60
CA ASP A 104 16.71 7.74 -0.72
C ASP A 104 16.52 6.74 -1.86
N SER A 105 16.41 5.44 -1.54
CA SER A 105 16.23 4.40 -2.55
C SER A 105 14.88 4.52 -3.24
N PRO A 106 14.82 4.45 -4.59
CA PRO A 106 13.56 4.30 -5.33
C PRO A 106 12.86 2.98 -4.99
N ILE A 107 11.59 2.87 -5.33
CA ILE A 107 10.74 1.70 -5.00
C ILE A 107 11.32 0.40 -5.58
N GLY A 108 11.79 0.42 -6.82
CA GLY A 108 12.40 -0.76 -7.46
C GLY A 108 13.69 -1.19 -6.76
N GLU A 109 14.54 -0.23 -6.37
CA GLU A 109 15.77 -0.55 -5.63
C GLU A 109 15.46 -1.12 -4.24
N ARG A 110 14.41 -0.64 -3.54
CA ARG A 110 13.96 -1.23 -2.28
C ARG A 110 13.58 -2.69 -2.46
N LEU A 111 12.83 -2.99 -3.52
CA LEU A 111 12.44 -4.35 -3.86
C LEU A 111 13.67 -5.23 -4.14
N ARG A 112 14.66 -4.74 -4.90
CA ARG A 112 15.91 -5.44 -5.16
C ARG A 112 16.68 -5.81 -3.90
N ARG A 113 16.75 -4.89 -2.92
CA ARG A 113 17.48 -5.09 -1.66
C ARG A 113 16.84 -6.11 -0.73
N VAL A 114 15.58 -6.43 -0.93
CA VAL A 114 14.88 -7.47 -0.15
C VAL A 114 14.72 -8.78 -0.91
N ARG A 115 15.33 -8.92 -2.10
CA ARG A 115 15.19 -10.10 -2.95
C ARG A 115 15.50 -11.40 -2.22
N GLU A 116 16.54 -11.44 -1.39
CA GLU A 116 16.93 -12.64 -0.62
C GLU A 116 15.84 -13.12 0.35
N HIS A 117 14.99 -12.20 0.86
CA HIS A 117 13.86 -12.55 1.72
C HIS A 117 12.69 -13.17 0.95
N LEU A 118 12.77 -13.19 -0.38
CA LEU A 118 11.75 -13.74 -1.30
C LEU A 118 12.21 -15.04 -1.97
N ASP A 119 13.37 -15.57 -1.60
CA ASP A 119 13.89 -16.80 -2.16
C ASP A 119 12.91 -17.95 -1.94
N GLY A 120 12.65 -18.72 -3.00
CA GLY A 120 11.69 -19.81 -3.01
C GLY A 120 10.23 -19.43 -3.31
N GLU A 121 9.91 -18.15 -3.40
CA GLU A 121 8.57 -17.71 -3.83
C GLU A 121 8.46 -17.74 -5.36
N GLU A 122 7.50 -18.48 -5.90
CA GLU A 122 7.16 -18.44 -7.33
C GLU A 122 6.48 -17.13 -7.72
N MET A 123 5.71 -16.57 -6.79
CA MET A 123 5.09 -15.24 -6.87
C MET A 123 4.98 -14.63 -5.48
N PHE A 124 4.96 -13.32 -5.40
CA PHE A 124 4.83 -12.57 -4.16
C PHE A 124 3.99 -11.31 -4.37
N LEU A 125 3.48 -10.76 -3.27
CA LEU A 125 2.69 -9.55 -3.26
C LEU A 125 3.58 -8.34 -2.91
N ALA A 126 3.28 -7.18 -3.51
CA ALA A 126 3.97 -5.95 -3.16
C ALA A 126 2.98 -4.77 -3.14
N ASN A 127 3.19 -3.80 -2.24
CA ASN A 127 2.32 -2.63 -2.17
C ASN A 127 2.98 -1.43 -1.48
N TYR A 128 2.37 -0.28 -1.69
CA TYR A 128 2.59 0.91 -0.88
C TYR A 128 1.95 0.72 0.50
N ALA A 129 2.56 1.32 1.54
CA ALA A 129 2.12 1.16 2.93
C ALA A 129 1.16 2.28 3.40
N ASP A 130 0.60 3.05 2.46
CA ASP A 130 -0.21 4.25 2.72
C ASP A 130 -1.52 4.29 1.91
N VAL A 131 -1.98 3.12 1.42
CA VAL A 131 -3.19 3.00 0.60
C VAL A 131 -4.14 1.98 1.20
N LEU A 132 -5.41 2.35 1.36
CA LEU A 132 -6.48 1.47 1.85
C LEU A 132 -7.48 1.14 0.72
N THR A 133 -7.97 -0.11 0.68
CA THR A 133 -8.89 -0.61 -0.36
C THR A 133 -9.81 -1.70 0.14
N ASP A 134 -10.93 -1.89 -0.54
CA ASP A 134 -11.83 -3.05 -0.42
C ASP A 134 -11.65 -4.07 -1.57
N ALA A 135 -10.58 -3.95 -2.35
CA ALA A 135 -10.36 -4.80 -3.52
C ALA A 135 -10.31 -6.30 -3.13
N PRO A 136 -10.91 -7.18 -3.93
CA PRO A 136 -10.89 -8.63 -3.69
C PRO A 136 -9.54 -9.21 -4.11
N LEU A 137 -8.61 -9.40 -3.16
CA LEU A 137 -7.26 -9.88 -3.46
C LEU A 137 -7.24 -11.25 -4.14
N HIS A 138 -8.20 -12.13 -3.82
CA HIS A 138 -8.31 -13.43 -4.48
C HIS A 138 -8.49 -13.28 -5.99
N ASP A 139 -9.38 -12.38 -6.42
CA ASP A 139 -9.65 -12.16 -7.86
C ASP A 139 -8.43 -11.57 -8.57
N ILE A 140 -7.68 -10.69 -7.88
CA ILE A 140 -6.44 -10.11 -8.40
C ILE A 140 -5.41 -11.21 -8.65
N VAL A 141 -5.21 -12.09 -7.67
CA VAL A 141 -4.25 -13.21 -7.74
C VAL A 141 -4.70 -14.26 -8.77
N GLU A 142 -5.97 -14.62 -8.78
CA GLU A 142 -6.52 -15.60 -9.75
C GLU A 142 -6.36 -15.10 -11.18
N ARG A 143 -6.74 -13.84 -11.45
CA ARG A 143 -6.57 -13.23 -12.78
C ARG A 143 -5.11 -13.19 -13.22
N PHE A 144 -4.21 -12.85 -12.30
CA PHE A 144 -2.77 -12.88 -12.56
C PHE A 144 -2.29 -14.29 -12.92
N SER A 145 -2.63 -15.28 -12.11
CA SER A 145 -2.21 -16.69 -12.31
C SER A 145 -2.73 -17.25 -13.64
N ALA A 146 -3.94 -16.89 -14.04
CA ALA A 146 -4.51 -17.31 -15.32
C ALA A 146 -3.89 -16.62 -16.55
N SER A 147 -3.20 -15.49 -16.36
CA SER A 147 -2.68 -14.68 -17.47
C SER A 147 -1.33 -15.16 -18.01
N GLY A 148 -0.57 -15.89 -17.21
CA GLY A 148 0.83 -16.24 -17.50
C GLY A 148 1.78 -15.03 -17.58
N ALA A 149 1.39 -13.85 -17.11
CA ALA A 149 2.21 -12.64 -17.08
C ALA A 149 3.32 -12.72 -16.02
N GLY A 150 4.31 -11.83 -16.11
CA GLY A 150 5.38 -11.69 -15.11
C GLY A 150 5.02 -10.75 -13.95
N ALA A 151 4.05 -9.86 -14.17
CA ALA A 151 3.55 -8.95 -13.15
C ALA A 151 2.08 -8.57 -13.36
N SER A 152 1.42 -8.19 -12.26
CA SER A 152 0.11 -7.55 -12.26
C SER A 152 0.13 -6.32 -11.36
N MET A 153 -0.70 -5.33 -11.70
CA MET A 153 -1.01 -4.19 -10.83
C MET A 153 -2.50 -3.92 -10.79
N MET A 154 -3.00 -3.50 -9.65
CA MET A 154 -4.34 -2.93 -9.59
C MET A 154 -4.34 -1.53 -10.20
N VAL A 155 -5.37 -1.22 -10.98
CA VAL A 155 -5.57 0.11 -11.56
C VAL A 155 -6.93 0.65 -11.15
N VAL A 156 -6.98 1.95 -10.88
CA VAL A 156 -8.18 2.63 -10.38
C VAL A 156 -8.47 3.89 -11.21
N PRO A 157 -9.71 4.38 -11.26
CA PRO A 157 -9.99 5.71 -11.80
C PRO A 157 -9.22 6.78 -11.02
N PRO A 158 -8.78 7.87 -11.66
CA PRO A 158 -8.17 9.00 -10.94
C PRO A 158 -9.12 9.59 -9.91
N THR A 159 -8.61 9.89 -8.72
CA THR A 159 -9.41 10.47 -7.61
C THR A 159 -9.15 11.95 -7.36
N ASN A 160 -8.27 12.56 -8.17
CA ASN A 160 -7.97 13.98 -8.06
C ASN A 160 -9.10 14.86 -8.63
N THR A 161 -9.21 16.08 -8.08
CA THR A 161 -10.27 17.05 -8.40
C THR A 161 -9.89 18.00 -9.56
N PHE A 162 -8.85 17.67 -10.33
CA PHE A 162 -8.45 18.47 -11.46
C PHE A 162 -9.43 18.34 -12.63
N HIS A 163 -9.45 19.39 -13.48
CA HIS A 163 -10.20 19.41 -14.71
C HIS A 163 -9.24 19.49 -15.90
N VAL A 164 -9.51 18.71 -16.92
CA VAL A 164 -8.84 18.83 -18.22
C VAL A 164 -9.54 19.93 -18.99
N ILE A 165 -8.73 20.83 -19.57
CA ILE A 165 -9.19 21.96 -20.35
C ILE A 165 -8.84 21.69 -21.80
N GLU A 166 -9.84 21.67 -22.67
CA GLU A 166 -9.63 21.63 -24.12
C GLU A 166 -9.36 23.04 -24.63
N LEU A 167 -8.14 23.27 -25.14
CA LEU A 167 -7.74 24.56 -25.71
C LEU A 167 -7.96 24.57 -27.21
N GLY A 168 -8.82 25.48 -27.65
CA GLY A 168 -9.00 25.80 -29.05
C GLY A 168 -8.07 26.93 -29.55
N GLU A 169 -8.32 27.39 -30.75
CA GLU A 169 -7.53 28.52 -31.35
C GLU A 169 -7.65 29.79 -30.50
N ARG A 170 -6.57 30.56 -30.45
CA ARG A 170 -6.45 31.83 -29.71
C ARG A 170 -6.69 31.70 -28.19
N GLY A 171 -6.54 30.50 -27.63
CA GLY A 171 -6.74 30.25 -26.19
C GLY A 171 -8.22 30.19 -25.77
N LEU A 172 -9.14 30.04 -26.69
CA LEU A 172 -10.53 29.77 -26.36
C LEU A 172 -10.65 28.40 -25.70
N VAL A 173 -11.48 28.29 -24.65
CA VAL A 173 -11.78 27.01 -23.98
C VAL A 173 -12.94 26.33 -24.72
N GLY A 174 -12.66 25.18 -25.31
CA GLY A 174 -13.66 24.36 -26.01
C GLY A 174 -14.42 23.42 -25.09
N GLY A 175 -13.79 22.97 -23.99
CA GLY A 175 -14.41 22.05 -23.03
C GLY A 175 -13.71 22.04 -21.70
N ILE A 176 -14.44 21.63 -20.65
CA ILE A 176 -13.93 21.42 -19.30
C ILE A 176 -14.48 20.09 -18.80
N THR A 177 -13.59 19.13 -18.56
CA THR A 177 -13.97 17.76 -18.14
C THR A 177 -13.23 17.40 -16.84
N PRO A 178 -13.93 16.97 -15.78
CA PRO A 178 -13.27 16.43 -14.59
C PRO A 178 -12.36 15.25 -14.97
N VAL A 179 -11.15 15.20 -14.42
CA VAL A 179 -10.23 14.08 -14.65
C VAL A 179 -10.85 12.73 -14.24
N ALA A 180 -11.67 12.74 -13.19
CA ALA A 180 -12.36 11.55 -12.70
C ALA A 180 -13.37 10.96 -13.73
N ASP A 181 -13.89 11.79 -14.65
CA ASP A 181 -14.86 11.36 -15.68
C ASP A 181 -14.17 10.89 -16.98
N MET A 182 -12.85 11.03 -17.05
CA MET A 182 -12.08 10.58 -18.20
C MET A 182 -11.88 9.06 -18.17
N PRO A 183 -11.79 8.39 -19.32
CA PRO A 183 -11.51 6.95 -19.41
C PRO A 183 -10.04 6.64 -19.11
N LEU A 184 -9.54 7.14 -18.00
CA LEU A 184 -8.16 6.97 -17.55
C LEU A 184 -8.10 6.00 -16.38
N TRP A 185 -6.97 5.29 -16.29
CA TRP A 185 -6.62 4.44 -15.17
C TRP A 185 -5.27 4.88 -14.62
N VAL A 186 -5.16 4.90 -13.30
CA VAL A 186 -3.90 5.18 -12.61
C VAL A 186 -3.46 3.95 -11.81
N ASN A 187 -2.16 3.85 -11.56
CA ASN A 187 -1.60 2.80 -10.71
C ASN A 187 -2.18 2.91 -9.29
N GLY A 188 -2.84 1.85 -8.85
CA GLY A 188 -3.45 1.73 -7.52
C GLY A 188 -2.61 0.91 -6.54
N GLY A 189 -1.44 0.42 -6.93
CA GLY A 189 -0.64 -0.50 -6.12
C GLY A 189 -1.12 -1.95 -6.24
N PHE A 190 -1.10 -2.68 -5.13
CA PHE A 190 -1.55 -4.07 -5.01
C PHE A 190 -0.99 -4.96 -6.13
N PHE A 191 0.35 -4.99 -6.18
CA PHE A 191 1.07 -5.76 -7.19
C PHE A 191 1.09 -7.25 -6.85
N VAL A 192 0.98 -8.10 -7.87
CA VAL A 192 1.37 -9.51 -7.84
C VAL A 192 2.54 -9.66 -8.80
N LEU A 193 3.66 -10.15 -8.32
CA LEU A 193 4.93 -10.17 -9.03
C LEU A 193 5.54 -11.57 -9.02
N THR A 194 6.18 -11.96 -10.12
CA THR A 194 7.11 -13.10 -10.13
C THR A 194 8.56 -12.61 -10.00
N PRO A 195 9.52 -13.49 -9.70
CA PRO A 195 10.94 -13.13 -9.68
C PRO A 195 11.47 -12.53 -10.99
N GLU A 196 10.76 -12.71 -12.11
CA GLU A 196 11.10 -12.08 -13.41
C GLU A 196 11.22 -10.55 -13.30
N ILE A 197 10.48 -9.91 -12.40
CA ILE A 197 10.52 -8.46 -12.20
C ILE A 197 11.93 -7.94 -11.91
N PHE A 198 12.78 -8.74 -11.21
CA PHE A 198 14.13 -8.36 -10.85
C PHE A 198 15.08 -8.26 -12.05
N GLU A 199 14.76 -8.89 -13.17
CA GLU A 199 15.53 -8.80 -14.42
C GLU A 199 15.32 -7.47 -15.14
N HIS A 200 14.26 -6.76 -14.77
CA HIS A 200 13.79 -5.55 -15.45
C HIS A 200 13.90 -4.28 -14.61
N ILE A 201 14.35 -4.39 -13.36
CA ILE A 201 14.61 -3.23 -12.50
C ILE A 201 16.12 -2.97 -12.50
N PRO A 202 16.62 -1.88 -13.11
CA PRO A 202 18.03 -1.53 -13.07
C PRO A 202 18.46 -1.14 -11.65
N GLU A 203 19.77 -1.03 -11.44
CA GLU A 203 20.31 -0.47 -10.19
C GLU A 203 19.77 0.96 -9.98
N ASN A 204 19.29 1.25 -8.76
CA ASN A 204 18.59 2.49 -8.42
C ASN A 204 17.35 2.78 -9.28
N GLY A 205 16.74 1.76 -9.88
CA GLY A 205 15.55 1.87 -10.71
C GLY A 205 14.24 1.96 -9.92
N ASP A 206 13.19 2.36 -10.63
CA ASP A 206 11.81 2.40 -10.11
C ASP A 206 11.04 1.14 -10.49
N LEU A 207 10.15 0.67 -9.63
CA LEU A 207 9.34 -0.53 -9.89
C LEU A 207 8.39 -0.32 -11.08
N VAL A 208 7.72 0.84 -11.14
CA VAL A 208 6.67 1.11 -12.15
C VAL A 208 7.27 1.66 -13.43
N ALA A 209 8.10 2.71 -13.31
CA ALA A 209 8.65 3.40 -14.47
C ALA A 209 9.70 2.58 -15.24
N ASP A 210 10.37 1.64 -14.57
CA ASP A 210 11.36 0.76 -15.21
C ASP A 210 10.82 -0.67 -15.30
N GLY A 211 10.66 -1.38 -14.17
CA GLY A 211 10.31 -2.79 -14.13
C GLY A 211 8.99 -3.12 -14.80
N CYS A 212 7.89 -2.52 -14.33
CA CYS A 212 6.55 -2.75 -14.92
C CYS A 212 6.46 -2.23 -16.36
N ALA A 213 7.08 -1.08 -16.67
CA ALA A 213 7.06 -0.53 -18.02
C ALA A 213 7.77 -1.45 -19.01
N GLU A 214 8.88 -2.09 -18.62
CA GLU A 214 9.57 -3.04 -19.49
C GLU A 214 8.76 -4.34 -19.69
N LEU A 215 8.14 -4.87 -18.64
CA LEU A 215 7.20 -5.99 -18.76
C LEU A 215 5.98 -5.65 -19.63
N ALA A 216 5.47 -4.41 -19.55
CA ALA A 216 4.37 -3.95 -20.41
C ALA A 216 4.74 -3.97 -21.90
N LYS A 217 5.94 -3.48 -22.27
CA LYS A 217 6.45 -3.53 -23.66
C LYS A 217 6.55 -4.95 -24.19
N ARG A 218 6.78 -5.92 -23.31
CA ARG A 218 6.90 -7.35 -23.64
C ARG A 218 5.55 -8.10 -23.62
N GLY A 219 4.44 -7.41 -23.32
CA GLY A 219 3.14 -8.06 -23.14
C GLY A 219 3.04 -8.95 -21.89
N ARG A 220 3.92 -8.71 -20.90
CA ARG A 220 4.06 -9.50 -19.67
C ARG A 220 3.55 -8.80 -18.42
N LEU A 221 2.81 -7.69 -18.56
CA LEU A 221 2.13 -6.96 -17.49
C LEU A 221 0.62 -7.00 -17.71
N VAL A 222 -0.14 -7.42 -16.70
CA VAL A 222 -1.60 -7.34 -16.70
C VAL A 222 -2.09 -6.37 -15.66
N ALA A 223 -3.31 -5.86 -15.84
CA ALA A 223 -3.94 -4.95 -14.90
C ALA A 223 -5.24 -5.52 -14.37
N TYR A 224 -5.52 -5.27 -13.08
CA TYR A 224 -6.81 -5.52 -12.45
C TYR A 224 -7.56 -4.19 -12.26
N PRO A 225 -8.61 -3.89 -13.04
CA PRO A 225 -9.37 -2.67 -12.89
C PRO A 225 -10.29 -2.77 -11.66
N HIS A 226 -10.12 -1.86 -10.70
CA HIS A 226 -10.93 -1.76 -9.50
C HIS A 226 -11.68 -0.42 -9.46
N ARG A 227 -12.98 -0.46 -9.19
CA ARG A 227 -13.86 0.72 -9.08
C ARG A 227 -14.49 0.88 -7.70
N GLY A 228 -14.12 0.02 -6.76
CA GLY A 228 -14.55 0.09 -5.37
C GLY A 228 -13.81 1.14 -4.56
N TYR A 229 -13.72 0.91 -3.27
CA TYR A 229 -13.02 1.82 -2.38
C TYR A 229 -11.50 1.73 -2.58
N TRP A 230 -10.89 2.86 -2.84
CA TRP A 230 -9.44 3.02 -2.90
C TRP A 230 -9.09 4.43 -2.42
N ARG A 231 -8.28 4.56 -1.38
CA ARG A 231 -7.89 5.85 -0.81
C ARG A 231 -6.43 5.85 -0.41
N PRO A 232 -5.59 6.68 -1.06
CA PRO A 232 -4.23 6.95 -0.60
C PRO A 232 -4.27 7.96 0.55
N SER A 233 -3.20 7.98 1.35
CA SER A 233 -2.96 9.01 2.37
C SER A 233 -1.75 9.86 1.99
N ASP A 234 -1.81 10.52 0.82
CA ASP A 234 -0.72 11.32 0.27
C ASP A 234 -0.70 12.77 0.78
N THR A 235 -1.87 13.26 1.21
CA THR A 235 -2.05 14.65 1.65
C THR A 235 -2.75 14.72 3.01
N VAL A 236 -2.59 15.85 3.70
CA VAL A 236 -3.29 16.10 4.97
C VAL A 236 -4.81 15.94 4.83
N ASN A 237 -5.38 16.43 3.73
CA ASN A 237 -6.82 16.30 3.48
C ASN A 237 -7.27 14.83 3.36
N GLN A 238 -6.54 14.02 2.61
CA GLN A 238 -6.84 12.58 2.47
C GLN A 238 -6.75 11.87 3.81
N ARG A 239 -5.76 12.20 4.64
CA ARG A 239 -5.66 11.66 6.01
C ARG A 239 -6.89 12.06 6.86
N LEU A 240 -7.28 13.33 6.83
CA LEU A 240 -8.46 13.80 7.57
C LEU A 240 -9.76 13.14 7.08
N GLU A 241 -9.87 12.80 5.79
CA GLU A 241 -10.99 12.02 5.25
C GLU A 241 -11.03 10.60 5.85
N LEU A 242 -9.88 9.93 5.96
CA LEU A 242 -9.79 8.62 6.59
C LEU A 242 -10.16 8.66 8.08
N ASP A 243 -9.68 9.68 8.83
CA ASP A 243 -10.02 9.87 10.23
C ASP A 243 -11.55 10.11 10.42
N ARG A 244 -12.14 10.92 9.54
CA ARG A 244 -13.59 11.17 9.56
C ARG A 244 -14.39 9.91 9.22
N ALA A 245 -13.95 9.13 8.24
CA ALA A 245 -14.59 7.86 7.88
C ALA A 245 -14.51 6.87 9.05
N TRP A 246 -13.35 6.76 9.70
CA TRP A 246 -13.20 5.97 10.92
C TRP A 246 -14.17 6.40 12.02
N ALA A 247 -14.23 7.70 12.32
CA ALA A 247 -15.09 8.25 13.38
C ALA A 247 -16.59 8.00 13.12
N ARG A 248 -17.02 7.91 11.86
CA ARG A 248 -18.39 7.57 11.46
C ARG A 248 -18.67 6.07 11.39
N GLY A 249 -17.67 5.21 11.63
CA GLY A 249 -17.79 3.76 11.45
C GLY A 249 -17.82 3.31 9.97
N GLU A 250 -17.51 4.22 9.04
CA GLU A 250 -17.44 3.95 7.60
C GLU A 250 -16.05 3.42 7.24
N ARG A 251 -15.87 2.08 7.29
CA ARG A 251 -14.57 1.42 7.14
C ARG A 251 -14.60 0.36 6.04
N PRO A 252 -14.86 0.74 4.77
CA PRO A 252 -14.98 -0.24 3.70
C PRO A 252 -13.71 -1.07 3.46
N TRP A 253 -12.55 -0.57 3.87
CA TRP A 253 -11.28 -1.29 3.80
C TRP A 253 -11.09 -2.35 4.89
N ALA A 254 -11.89 -2.32 5.96
CA ALA A 254 -11.74 -3.22 7.10
C ALA A 254 -12.51 -4.54 6.88
N LEU A 255 -12.14 -5.27 5.83
CA LEU A 255 -12.79 -6.52 5.43
C LEU A 255 -12.76 -7.61 6.51
N TRP A 256 -11.87 -7.48 7.48
CA TRP A 256 -11.76 -8.42 8.62
C TRP A 256 -12.78 -8.15 9.74
N GLU A 257 -13.57 -7.08 9.64
CA GLU A 257 -14.66 -6.75 10.57
C GLU A 257 -16.03 -7.24 10.06
N ALA A 258 -16.09 -7.77 8.84
CA ALA A 258 -17.31 -8.22 8.15
C ALA A 258 -17.77 -9.62 8.58
#